data_b996d57debab548bb2e4e38d0fb3e7f5
#
_entry.id   b996d57debab548bb2e4e38d0fb3e7f5
#
_cell.length_a   1.000
_cell.length_b   1.000
_cell.length_c   1.000
_cell.angle_alpha   90.00
_cell.angle_beta   90.00
_cell.angle_gamma   90.00
#
_symmetry.space_group_name_H-M   'P 1'
#
loop_
_entity.id
_entity.type
_entity.pdbx_description
1 polymer ?
#
loop_
_entity_poly.entity_id
_entity_poly.type
_entity_poly.pdbx_seq_one_letter_code
_entity_poly.pdbx_strand_id
1 'polypeptide(L)'
;YLNNIYFSNGYYGVGAAARGYFDKEVSELTVAEQVFIAAIPNNPTRYNPLTNYDNTVGRRDLILGKLYENDMINSMNYYTALDTQVVLAQQPEVSKNNSVETYARHCATESMMQANGFVFRTNFNNDDDYEQYKEIYENSYTLFQQKLLSGGYKVYTSINMDVQQMLQDAVDDNLKGYTAEKDGVYEMQAAATCIDNSTGNVVAIVGSRTQDLDGYTLNRAYQSYRQPGSSIKPVIDYVPYLEKGNTPDTIVQDEYIQDGPKNADGTYMGSITLKTAVSLSRNTVAWNVLKELTPKVGSSYLLNQGFHKVWMDKEYNAIAIGGFTYGVSTEEMAGAYATIANEGEYRRVTCVSQIKDTRGRIVYDSSGRGQKIYDAESCRMMTDMLETAVNEGTGRGAAPGNAIVAGKTGTTNSNYDSWFCGYSAYYTVAVWQGYDYPASIPQSHTKDIFRQFMQDSHKALAKKDFPKYRQKSDNKETETESVSETQTETQSVSETQSVTQTQKGSQIQSPSQMETGTARDNDATAGTKQDSTAGGSESRADTD
;
A
#
# COMPACT_ATOMS: atom_id res chain seq x y z
N TYR A 1 30.09 -6.09 15.20
CA TYR A 1 30.59 -6.84 14.06
C TYR A 1 29.77 -8.12 13.85
N LEU A 2 29.78 -9.07 14.82
CA LEU A 2 29.14 -10.40 14.68
C LEU A 2 27.63 -10.36 14.41
N ASN A 3 26.93 -9.32 14.85
CA ASN A 3 25.48 -9.20 14.66
C ASN A 3 25.08 -8.62 13.29
N ASN A 4 26.04 -8.12 12.50
CA ASN A 4 25.73 -7.42 11.23
C ASN A 4 26.48 -7.99 10.01
N ILE A 5 27.41 -8.92 10.22
CA ILE A 5 28.18 -9.51 9.12
C ILE A 5 27.30 -10.47 8.30
N TYR A 6 27.55 -10.51 7.01
CA TYR A 6 26.84 -11.39 6.08
C TYR A 6 27.37 -12.82 6.10
N PHE A 7 26.49 -13.78 6.35
CA PHE A 7 26.76 -15.21 6.43
C PHE A 7 26.20 -16.02 5.27
N SER A 8 26.02 -15.41 4.09
CA SER A 8 25.39 -16.03 2.92
C SER A 8 23.86 -16.27 3.08
N ASN A 9 23.17 -16.62 1.99
CA ASN A 9 21.76 -17.02 1.95
C ASN A 9 20.80 -16.05 2.66
N GLY A 10 21.10 -14.73 2.65
CA GLY A 10 20.27 -13.71 3.29
C GLY A 10 20.45 -13.58 4.81
N TYR A 11 21.36 -14.33 5.42
CA TYR A 11 21.58 -14.27 6.88
C TYR A 11 22.58 -13.19 7.25
N TYR A 12 22.13 -12.17 7.97
CA TYR A 12 22.95 -11.11 8.55
C TYR A 12 22.98 -11.28 10.07
N GLY A 13 24.20 -11.42 10.61
CA GLY A 13 24.45 -11.68 12.03
C GLY A 13 24.47 -13.16 12.40
N VAL A 14 25.33 -13.48 13.37
CA VAL A 14 25.57 -14.86 13.82
C VAL A 14 24.31 -15.55 14.34
N GLY A 15 23.41 -14.80 14.98
CA GLY A 15 22.14 -15.35 15.48
C GLY A 15 21.19 -15.77 14.34
N ALA A 16 21.12 -14.98 13.25
CA ALA A 16 20.36 -15.34 12.06
C ALA A 16 20.95 -16.58 11.36
N ALA A 17 22.30 -16.64 11.26
CA ALA A 17 22.99 -17.78 10.69
C ALA A 17 22.80 -19.06 11.52
N ALA A 18 22.84 -18.97 12.85
CA ALA A 18 22.61 -20.11 13.75
C ALA A 18 21.20 -20.70 13.59
N ARG A 19 20.18 -19.85 13.60
CA ARG A 19 18.81 -20.29 13.36
C ARG A 19 18.60 -20.79 11.92
N GLY A 20 19.13 -20.06 10.94
CA GLY A 20 18.93 -20.40 9.53
C GLY A 20 19.62 -21.71 9.13
N TYR A 21 20.85 -21.96 9.58
CA TYR A 21 21.60 -23.16 9.21
C TYR A 21 21.37 -24.34 10.12
N PHE A 22 21.01 -24.13 11.40
CA PHE A 22 20.95 -25.20 12.40
C PHE A 22 19.66 -25.26 13.19
N ASP A 23 18.73 -24.32 13.01
CA ASP A 23 17.52 -24.16 13.83
C ASP A 23 17.83 -24.11 15.34
N LYS A 24 18.95 -23.39 15.69
CA LYS A 24 19.47 -23.28 17.06
C LYS A 24 19.72 -21.82 17.43
N GLU A 25 19.64 -21.54 18.73
CA GLU A 25 20.21 -20.31 19.25
C GLU A 25 21.75 -20.41 19.30
N VAL A 26 22.46 -19.27 19.29
CA VAL A 26 23.93 -19.24 19.26
C VAL A 26 24.57 -20.01 20.44
N SER A 27 23.92 -19.98 21.61
CA SER A 27 24.36 -20.68 22.81
C SER A 27 24.22 -22.20 22.75
N GLU A 28 23.45 -22.72 21.79
CA GLU A 28 23.20 -24.16 21.60
C GLU A 28 24.11 -24.79 20.54
N LEU A 29 24.89 -23.95 19.84
CA LEU A 29 25.79 -24.42 18.80
C LEU A 29 26.97 -25.21 19.40
N THR A 30 27.27 -26.36 18.83
CA THR A 30 28.50 -27.10 19.07
C THR A 30 29.73 -26.34 18.56
N VAL A 31 30.91 -26.66 19.02
CA VAL A 31 32.15 -26.05 18.53
C VAL A 31 32.30 -26.24 17.02
N ALA A 32 31.94 -27.41 16.49
CA ALA A 32 31.96 -27.66 15.04
C ALA A 32 31.04 -26.70 14.27
N GLU A 33 29.82 -26.47 14.75
CA GLU A 33 28.83 -25.57 14.13
C GLU A 33 29.25 -24.10 14.27
N GLN A 34 29.79 -23.68 15.42
CA GLN A 34 30.31 -22.33 15.63
C GLN A 34 31.41 -21.99 14.64
N VAL A 35 32.40 -22.90 14.47
CA VAL A 35 33.52 -22.70 13.56
C VAL A 35 33.07 -22.83 12.10
N PHE A 36 32.09 -23.66 11.81
CA PHE A 36 31.48 -23.76 10.48
C PHE A 36 30.84 -22.42 10.06
N ILE A 37 30.03 -21.81 10.93
CA ILE A 37 29.49 -20.46 10.66
C ILE A 37 30.62 -19.45 10.51
N ALA A 38 31.65 -19.48 11.37
CA ALA A 38 32.80 -18.54 11.31
C ALA A 38 33.61 -18.66 10.01
N ALA A 39 33.49 -19.77 9.28
CA ALA A 39 34.15 -19.95 7.98
C ALA A 39 33.54 -19.09 6.86
N ILE A 40 32.22 -18.79 6.94
CA ILE A 40 31.42 -18.20 5.84
C ILE A 40 31.84 -16.76 5.50
N PRO A 41 32.01 -15.81 6.46
CA PRO A 41 32.20 -14.40 6.16
C PRO A 41 33.45 -14.04 5.38
N ASN A 42 34.42 -14.92 5.35
CA ASN A 42 35.67 -14.68 4.59
C ASN A 42 35.42 -14.55 3.07
N ASN A 43 34.51 -15.39 2.53
CA ASN A 43 34.02 -15.31 1.17
C ASN A 43 32.65 -16.02 1.11
N PRO A 44 31.55 -15.29 1.34
CA PRO A 44 30.20 -15.88 1.48
C PRO A 44 29.73 -16.66 0.26
N THR A 45 30.20 -16.33 -0.94
CA THR A 45 29.89 -17.09 -2.16
C THR A 45 30.66 -18.42 -2.20
N ARG A 46 31.96 -18.40 -1.93
CA ARG A 46 32.83 -19.60 -1.97
C ARG A 46 32.51 -20.57 -0.83
N TYR A 47 32.17 -20.04 0.34
CA TYR A 47 31.87 -20.80 1.55
C TYR A 47 30.37 -20.77 1.88
N ASN A 48 29.52 -20.80 0.85
CA ASN A 48 28.09 -20.91 1.02
C ASN A 48 27.73 -22.34 1.44
N PRO A 49 27.15 -22.55 2.64
CA PRO A 49 26.84 -23.90 3.15
C PRO A 49 25.88 -24.71 2.27
N LEU A 50 24.96 -24.04 1.58
CA LEU A 50 23.92 -24.71 0.78
C LEU A 50 24.43 -25.14 -0.61
N THR A 51 25.36 -24.38 -1.20
CA THR A 51 25.86 -24.63 -2.56
C THR A 51 27.29 -25.16 -2.60
N ASN A 52 28.08 -24.92 -1.57
CA ASN A 52 29.51 -25.23 -1.50
C ASN A 52 29.89 -25.81 -0.12
N TYR A 53 29.12 -26.78 0.37
CA TYR A 53 29.24 -27.38 1.70
C TYR A 53 30.68 -27.84 2.00
N ASP A 54 31.31 -28.61 1.09
CA ASP A 54 32.64 -29.17 1.28
C ASP A 54 33.71 -28.08 1.42
N ASN A 55 33.60 -26.99 0.69
CA ASN A 55 34.49 -25.83 0.83
C ASN A 55 34.37 -25.20 2.23
N THR A 56 33.14 -25.15 2.76
CA THR A 56 32.87 -24.59 4.09
C THR A 56 33.44 -25.50 5.18
N VAL A 57 33.28 -26.83 5.03
CA VAL A 57 33.91 -27.84 5.93
C VAL A 57 35.41 -27.73 5.90
N GLY A 58 36.03 -27.71 4.72
CA GLY A 58 37.51 -27.59 4.61
C GLY A 58 38.05 -26.31 5.27
N ARG A 59 37.29 -25.19 5.17
CA ARG A 59 37.70 -23.96 5.87
C ARG A 59 37.44 -24.04 7.38
N ARG A 60 36.36 -24.69 7.83
CA ARG A 60 36.11 -25.00 9.25
C ARG A 60 37.32 -25.73 9.84
N ASP A 61 37.78 -26.78 9.18
CA ASP A 61 38.87 -27.62 9.65
C ASP A 61 40.18 -26.84 9.77
N LEU A 62 40.44 -25.96 8.79
CA LEU A 62 41.60 -25.05 8.83
C LEU A 62 41.51 -24.07 10.01
N ILE A 63 40.35 -23.52 10.31
CA ILE A 63 40.13 -22.63 11.47
C ILE A 63 40.29 -23.42 12.77
N LEU A 64 39.70 -24.63 12.87
CA LEU A 64 39.86 -25.50 14.04
C LEU A 64 41.36 -25.78 14.33
N GLY A 65 42.13 -26.08 13.28
CA GLY A 65 43.60 -26.25 13.41
C GLY A 65 44.26 -25.01 14.00
N LYS A 66 43.89 -23.81 13.52
CA LYS A 66 44.46 -22.55 14.03
C LYS A 66 44.03 -22.25 15.47
N LEU A 67 42.79 -22.58 15.85
CA LEU A 67 42.35 -22.43 17.23
C LEU A 67 43.12 -23.37 18.19
N TYR A 68 43.42 -24.60 17.76
CA TYR A 68 44.18 -25.56 18.51
C TYR A 68 45.66 -25.18 18.61
N GLU A 69 46.32 -24.79 17.50
CA GLU A 69 47.69 -24.31 17.46
C GLU A 69 47.95 -23.08 18.37
N ASN A 70 46.95 -22.27 18.63
CA ASN A 70 46.99 -21.08 19.48
C ASN A 70 46.40 -21.30 20.89
N ASP A 71 46.22 -22.55 21.33
CA ASP A 71 45.71 -22.93 22.64
C ASP A 71 44.31 -22.34 22.98
N MET A 72 43.52 -21.94 21.94
CA MET A 72 42.18 -21.40 22.13
C MET A 72 41.12 -22.48 22.37
N ILE A 73 41.39 -23.71 21.92
CA ILE A 73 40.57 -24.89 22.20
C ILE A 73 41.48 -26.04 22.64
N ASN A 74 41.01 -26.91 23.54
CA ASN A 74 41.77 -28.07 23.97
C ASN A 74 41.72 -29.22 22.93
N SER A 75 42.59 -30.22 23.08
CA SER A 75 42.70 -31.32 22.14
C SER A 75 41.39 -32.11 22.01
N MET A 76 40.65 -32.29 23.11
CA MET A 76 39.36 -33.02 23.11
C MET A 76 38.34 -32.27 22.22
N ASN A 77 38.18 -30.97 22.40
CA ASN A 77 37.28 -30.15 21.59
C ASN A 77 37.69 -30.11 20.12
N TYR A 78 39.02 -30.03 19.86
CA TYR A 78 39.57 -30.06 18.50
C TYR A 78 39.22 -31.33 17.75
N TYR A 79 39.57 -32.50 18.30
CA TYR A 79 39.31 -33.77 17.62
C TYR A 79 37.83 -34.10 17.54
N THR A 80 37.05 -33.77 18.59
CA THR A 80 35.59 -33.94 18.55
C THR A 80 34.98 -33.10 17.46
N ALA A 81 35.39 -31.85 17.31
CA ALA A 81 34.83 -30.95 16.29
C ALA A 81 35.23 -31.35 14.86
N LEU A 82 36.45 -31.89 14.66
CA LEU A 82 36.88 -32.42 13.36
C LEU A 82 36.05 -33.66 12.96
N ASP A 83 35.79 -34.57 13.91
CA ASP A 83 35.03 -35.81 13.67
C ASP A 83 33.53 -35.57 13.58
N THR A 84 33.05 -34.39 14.00
CA THR A 84 31.63 -34.06 13.95
C THR A 84 31.20 -33.70 12.52
N GLN A 85 30.29 -34.52 11.97
CA GLN A 85 29.57 -34.14 10.75
C GLN A 85 28.61 -32.99 11.07
N VAL A 86 28.76 -31.88 10.39
CA VAL A 86 27.86 -30.73 10.52
C VAL A 86 26.60 -30.99 9.69
N VAL A 87 25.45 -31.10 10.34
CA VAL A 87 24.17 -31.33 9.68
C VAL A 87 23.40 -30.02 9.62
N LEU A 88 23.11 -29.54 8.42
CA LEU A 88 22.28 -28.36 8.22
C LEU A 88 20.82 -28.66 8.50
N ALA A 89 20.12 -27.75 9.13
CA ALA A 89 18.67 -27.80 9.26
C ALA A 89 18.02 -27.83 7.87
N GLN A 90 16.86 -28.48 7.79
CA GLN A 90 16.08 -28.49 6.56
C GLN A 90 15.73 -27.03 6.20
N GLN A 91 16.22 -26.57 5.06
CA GLN A 91 15.88 -25.24 4.60
C GLN A 91 14.39 -25.22 4.27
N PRO A 92 13.64 -24.19 4.70
CA PRO A 92 12.27 -24.06 4.24
C PRO A 92 12.27 -24.04 2.70
N GLU A 93 11.36 -24.78 2.10
CA GLU A 93 11.15 -24.70 0.65
C GLU A 93 10.94 -23.23 0.30
N VAL A 94 11.67 -22.75 -0.71
CA VAL A 94 11.46 -21.40 -1.22
C VAL A 94 10.03 -21.36 -1.74
N SER A 95 9.19 -20.57 -1.10
CA SER A 95 7.79 -20.45 -1.51
C SER A 95 7.74 -20.02 -2.97
N LYS A 96 7.17 -20.85 -3.83
CA LYS A 96 7.00 -20.57 -5.28
C LYS A 96 6.06 -19.38 -5.52
N ASN A 97 5.32 -18.97 -4.52
CA ASN A 97 4.39 -17.84 -4.56
C ASN A 97 4.67 -16.90 -3.38
N ASN A 98 5.66 -16.04 -3.54
CA ASN A 98 6.21 -15.21 -2.46
C ASN A 98 5.65 -13.79 -2.37
N SER A 99 4.49 -13.50 -2.98
CA SER A 99 3.86 -12.16 -2.98
C SER A 99 3.68 -11.63 -1.55
N VAL A 100 3.27 -12.49 -0.63
CA VAL A 100 3.07 -12.15 0.80
C VAL A 100 4.38 -11.71 1.45
N GLU A 101 5.45 -12.52 1.29
CA GLU A 101 6.74 -12.22 1.90
C GLU A 101 7.36 -10.95 1.31
N THR A 102 7.34 -10.81 -0.01
CA THR A 102 7.84 -9.62 -0.71
C THR A 102 7.13 -8.36 -0.20
N TYR A 103 5.81 -8.42 -0.09
CA TYR A 103 5.00 -7.31 0.39
C TYR A 103 5.23 -7.02 1.87
N ALA A 104 5.28 -8.05 2.72
CA ALA A 104 5.54 -7.88 4.15
C ALA A 104 6.91 -7.22 4.42
N ARG A 105 7.94 -7.61 3.67
CA ARG A 105 9.27 -6.98 3.74
C ARG A 105 9.24 -5.53 3.30
N HIS A 106 8.53 -5.22 2.23
CA HIS A 106 8.32 -3.84 1.77
C HIS A 106 7.65 -2.99 2.84
N CYS A 107 6.47 -3.40 3.31
CA CYS A 107 5.73 -2.70 4.36
C CYS A 107 6.55 -2.53 5.65
N ALA A 108 7.30 -3.56 6.07
CA ALA A 108 8.15 -3.48 7.26
C ALA A 108 9.28 -2.47 7.10
N THR A 109 9.91 -2.41 5.92
CA THR A 109 10.95 -1.44 5.62
C THR A 109 10.41 -0.02 5.70
N GLU A 110 9.28 0.25 5.05
CA GLU A 110 8.66 1.58 5.09
C GLU A 110 8.12 1.95 6.47
N SER A 111 7.59 0.97 7.24
CA SER A 111 7.20 1.18 8.64
C SER A 111 8.38 1.57 9.52
N MET A 112 9.56 0.98 9.29
CA MET A 112 10.80 1.38 9.96
C MET A 112 11.27 2.77 9.54
N MET A 113 11.15 3.13 8.27
CA MET A 113 11.44 4.48 7.77
C MET A 113 10.54 5.50 8.49
N GLN A 114 9.22 5.25 8.52
CA GLN A 114 8.25 6.11 9.19
C GLN A 114 8.54 6.27 10.68
N ALA A 115 8.81 5.18 11.39
CA ALA A 115 9.13 5.18 12.82
C ALA A 115 10.42 5.97 13.14
N ASN A 116 11.29 6.19 12.15
CA ASN A 116 12.51 6.97 12.27
C ASN A 116 12.40 8.37 11.62
N GLY A 117 11.18 8.85 11.36
CA GLY A 117 10.92 10.22 10.94
C GLY A 117 10.95 10.47 9.44
N PHE A 118 11.00 9.43 8.61
CA PHE A 118 10.87 9.60 7.16
C PHE A 118 9.44 10.06 6.81
N VAL A 119 9.34 11.13 6.01
CA VAL A 119 8.07 11.68 5.56
C VAL A 119 7.81 11.25 4.12
N PHE A 120 6.80 10.40 3.94
CA PHE A 120 6.36 9.98 2.63
C PHE A 120 5.63 11.12 1.91
N ARG A 121 5.98 11.34 0.65
CA ARG A 121 5.41 12.38 -0.21
C ARG A 121 4.79 11.74 -1.45
N THR A 122 3.67 12.27 -1.87
CA THR A 122 2.92 11.85 -3.07
C THR A 122 2.75 12.99 -4.06
N ASN A 123 2.94 14.25 -3.63
CA ASN A 123 2.79 15.44 -4.46
C ASN A 123 4.14 16.16 -4.64
N PHE A 124 4.48 16.46 -5.89
CA PHE A 124 5.73 17.10 -6.29
C PHE A 124 5.45 18.28 -7.20
N ASN A 125 6.35 19.27 -7.16
CA ASN A 125 6.20 20.49 -7.96
C ASN A 125 6.62 20.27 -9.42
N ASN A 126 7.66 19.44 -9.64
CA ASN A 126 8.24 19.12 -10.93
C ASN A 126 9.07 17.83 -10.82
N ASP A 127 9.66 17.40 -11.93
CA ASP A 127 10.48 16.19 -12.02
C ASP A 127 11.74 16.28 -11.14
N ASP A 128 12.38 17.45 -11.04
CA ASP A 128 13.58 17.64 -10.19
C ASP A 128 13.24 17.43 -8.71
N ASP A 129 12.12 17.96 -8.22
CA ASP A 129 11.64 17.74 -6.85
C ASP A 129 11.31 16.26 -6.59
N TYR A 130 10.76 15.57 -7.60
CA TYR A 130 10.51 14.13 -7.52
C TYR A 130 11.80 13.30 -7.48
N GLU A 131 12.78 13.57 -8.37
CA GLU A 131 14.02 12.82 -8.42
C GLU A 131 14.87 13.01 -7.15
N GLN A 132 14.90 14.23 -6.58
CA GLN A 132 15.53 14.47 -5.27
C GLN A 132 14.86 13.65 -4.15
N TYR A 133 13.53 13.64 -4.10
CA TYR A 133 12.81 12.83 -3.12
C TYR A 133 13.07 11.34 -3.32
N LYS A 134 13.08 10.86 -4.56
CA LYS A 134 13.32 9.47 -4.91
C LYS A 134 14.70 9.00 -4.45
N GLU A 135 15.76 9.81 -4.64
CA GLU A 135 17.10 9.50 -4.14
C GLU A 135 17.12 9.36 -2.60
N ILE A 136 16.47 10.29 -1.90
CA ILE A 136 16.35 10.22 -0.43
C ILE A 136 15.56 8.98 0.00
N TYR A 137 14.48 8.65 -0.71
CA TYR A 137 13.67 7.47 -0.45
C TYR A 137 14.48 6.19 -0.63
N GLU A 138 15.14 6.00 -1.78
CA GLU A 138 15.92 4.80 -2.10
C GLU A 138 17.07 4.57 -1.12
N ASN A 139 17.79 5.63 -0.76
CA ASN A 139 18.86 5.57 0.24
C ASN A 139 18.30 5.18 1.62
N SER A 140 17.20 5.77 2.03
CA SER A 140 16.54 5.46 3.31
C SER A 140 15.98 4.03 3.29
N TYR A 141 15.33 3.62 2.20
CA TYR A 141 14.79 2.28 2.03
C TYR A 141 15.89 1.21 2.18
N THR A 142 17.00 1.38 1.46
CA THR A 142 18.16 0.46 1.55
C THR A 142 18.70 0.37 2.98
N LEU A 143 18.86 1.51 3.64
CA LEU A 143 19.35 1.56 5.02
C LEU A 143 18.41 0.81 5.99
N PHE A 144 17.12 1.06 5.91
CA PHE A 144 16.16 0.45 6.85
C PHE A 144 15.88 -1.01 6.52
N GLN A 145 15.94 -1.42 5.25
CA GLN A 145 15.89 -2.83 4.87
C GLN A 145 17.09 -3.61 5.47
N GLN A 146 18.30 -3.08 5.38
CA GLN A 146 19.48 -3.68 6.01
C GLN A 146 19.34 -3.75 7.53
N LYS A 147 18.85 -2.69 8.18
CA LYS A 147 18.57 -2.69 9.62
C LYS A 147 17.55 -3.75 10.01
N LEU A 148 16.47 -3.89 9.23
CA LEU A 148 15.44 -4.88 9.48
C LEU A 148 16.01 -6.31 9.44
N LEU A 149 16.82 -6.61 8.41
CA LEU A 149 17.44 -7.92 8.23
C LEU A 149 18.50 -8.26 9.28
N SER A 150 19.25 -7.26 9.76
CA SER A 150 20.38 -7.47 10.69
C SER A 150 20.05 -7.16 12.15
N GLY A 151 18.92 -6.50 12.44
CA GLY A 151 18.61 -5.94 13.75
C GLY A 151 17.86 -6.86 14.69
N GLY A 152 17.48 -8.07 14.26
CA GLY A 152 16.73 -9.04 15.07
C GLY A 152 15.32 -8.57 15.45
N TYR A 153 14.71 -7.75 14.62
CA TYR A 153 13.35 -7.27 14.81
C TYR A 153 12.32 -8.39 14.61
N LYS A 154 11.22 -8.30 15.36
CA LYS A 154 10.03 -9.13 15.16
C LYS A 154 8.97 -8.30 14.47
N VAL A 155 8.57 -8.71 13.28
CA VAL A 155 7.52 -8.08 12.48
C VAL A 155 6.24 -8.87 12.62
N TYR A 156 5.18 -8.21 13.04
CA TYR A 156 3.84 -8.77 13.13
C TYR A 156 3.02 -8.23 11.97
N THR A 157 2.40 -9.12 11.20
CA THR A 157 1.58 -8.74 10.06
C THR A 157 0.11 -9.00 10.33
N SER A 158 -0.76 -8.32 9.59
CA SER A 158 -2.20 -8.54 9.54
C SER A 158 -2.60 -9.61 8.52
N ILE A 159 -1.66 -10.15 7.76
CA ILE A 159 -1.94 -11.17 6.75
C ILE A 159 -2.60 -12.38 7.42
N ASN A 160 -3.76 -12.75 6.89
CA ASN A 160 -4.48 -13.95 7.27
C ASN A 160 -4.29 -14.99 6.15
N MET A 161 -3.58 -16.07 6.44
CA MET A 161 -3.22 -17.07 5.43
C MET A 161 -4.42 -17.80 4.83
N ASP A 162 -5.53 -17.96 5.57
CA ASP A 162 -6.76 -18.55 5.03
C ASP A 162 -7.41 -17.59 4.03
N VAL A 163 -7.48 -16.29 4.36
CA VAL A 163 -7.99 -15.25 3.45
C VAL A 163 -7.08 -15.10 2.23
N GLN A 164 -5.75 -15.18 2.44
CA GLN A 164 -4.76 -15.17 1.38
C GLN A 164 -4.98 -16.31 0.40
N GLN A 165 -5.17 -17.53 0.89
CA GLN A 165 -5.41 -18.69 0.05
C GLN A 165 -6.71 -18.55 -0.74
N MET A 166 -7.81 -18.10 -0.10
CA MET A 166 -9.08 -17.85 -0.78
C MET A 166 -8.93 -16.82 -1.92
N LEU A 167 -8.12 -15.78 -1.72
CA LEU A 167 -7.89 -14.77 -2.76
C LEU A 167 -7.05 -15.32 -3.91
N GLN A 168 -6.01 -16.11 -3.60
CA GLN A 168 -5.17 -16.77 -4.60
C GLN A 168 -5.98 -17.79 -5.41
N ASP A 169 -6.77 -18.64 -4.75
CA ASP A 169 -7.63 -19.63 -5.40
C ASP A 169 -8.65 -18.96 -6.34
N ALA A 170 -9.22 -17.82 -5.90
CA ALA A 170 -10.15 -17.06 -6.75
C ALA A 170 -9.48 -16.55 -8.02
N VAL A 171 -8.20 -16.11 -7.94
CA VAL A 171 -7.42 -15.69 -9.12
C VAL A 171 -7.13 -16.88 -10.02
N ASP A 172 -6.58 -17.96 -9.47
CA ASP A 172 -6.11 -19.10 -10.26
C ASP A 172 -7.26 -19.87 -10.92
N ASP A 173 -8.35 -20.10 -10.20
CA ASP A 173 -9.54 -20.78 -10.71
C ASP A 173 -10.18 -20.05 -11.91
N ASN A 174 -10.29 -18.74 -11.80
CA ASN A 174 -10.94 -17.93 -12.85
C ASN A 174 -10.03 -17.71 -14.07
N LEU A 175 -8.71 -17.87 -13.90
CA LEU A 175 -7.76 -17.70 -15.01
C LEU A 175 -7.16 -19.01 -15.52
N LYS A 176 -7.56 -20.17 -14.99
CA LYS A 176 -7.03 -21.49 -15.38
C LYS A 176 -7.11 -21.82 -16.86
N GLY A 177 -8.05 -21.20 -17.60
CA GLY A 177 -8.20 -21.35 -19.05
C GLY A 177 -7.11 -20.66 -19.88
N TYR A 178 -6.34 -19.74 -19.29
CA TYR A 178 -5.25 -19.03 -19.95
C TYR A 178 -3.93 -19.74 -19.61
N THR A 179 -3.49 -20.61 -20.51
CA THR A 179 -2.32 -21.48 -20.28
C THR A 179 -1.06 -21.04 -21.02
N ALA A 180 -1.13 -19.96 -21.80
CA ALA A 180 0.05 -19.43 -22.50
C ALA A 180 1.06 -18.88 -21.47
N GLU A 181 2.31 -19.33 -21.62
CA GLU A 181 3.44 -19.00 -20.76
C GLU A 181 4.63 -18.53 -21.59
N LYS A 182 5.40 -17.62 -21.00
CA LYS A 182 6.70 -17.23 -21.51
C LYS A 182 7.70 -17.25 -20.35
N ASP A 183 8.81 -17.97 -20.51
CA ASP A 183 9.87 -18.12 -19.50
C ASP A 183 9.34 -18.61 -18.15
N GLY A 184 8.33 -19.49 -18.14
CA GLY A 184 7.69 -20.02 -16.92
C GLY A 184 6.69 -19.06 -16.25
N VAL A 185 6.41 -17.91 -16.87
CA VAL A 185 5.43 -16.93 -16.40
C VAL A 185 4.19 -16.98 -17.28
N TYR A 186 3.01 -17.12 -16.70
CA TYR A 186 1.76 -16.96 -17.44
C TYR A 186 1.69 -15.58 -18.10
N GLU A 187 1.34 -15.52 -19.37
CA GLU A 187 1.18 -14.25 -20.08
C GLU A 187 -0.02 -13.46 -19.54
N MET A 188 -1.17 -14.12 -19.34
CA MET A 188 -2.34 -13.52 -18.68
C MET A 188 -2.12 -13.52 -17.17
N GLN A 189 -2.11 -12.35 -16.58
CA GLN A 189 -1.89 -12.12 -15.16
C GLN A 189 -3.09 -11.49 -14.48
N ALA A 190 -3.09 -11.57 -13.14
CA ALA A 190 -3.95 -10.79 -12.27
C ALA A 190 -3.18 -10.37 -11.01
N ALA A 191 -3.66 -9.30 -10.42
CA ALA A 191 -3.25 -8.85 -9.09
C ALA A 191 -4.48 -8.48 -8.27
N ALA A 192 -4.42 -8.71 -6.97
CA ALA A 192 -5.49 -8.35 -6.07
C ALA A 192 -4.96 -7.95 -4.69
N THR A 193 -5.60 -6.95 -4.07
CA THR A 193 -5.31 -6.52 -2.70
C THR A 193 -6.59 -6.52 -1.89
N CYS A 194 -6.57 -7.17 -0.72
CA CYS A 194 -7.69 -7.24 0.21
C CYS A 194 -7.35 -6.52 1.52
N ILE A 195 -8.20 -5.59 1.92
CA ILE A 195 -8.11 -4.81 3.16
C ILE A 195 -9.25 -5.22 4.10
N ASP A 196 -8.94 -5.43 5.37
CA ASP A 196 -9.92 -5.52 6.45
C ASP A 196 -10.41 -4.11 6.80
N ASN A 197 -11.70 -3.84 6.58
CA ASN A 197 -12.28 -2.51 6.79
C ASN A 197 -12.22 -2.05 8.25
N SER A 198 -12.21 -2.97 9.22
CA SER A 198 -12.16 -2.62 10.64
C SER A 198 -10.81 -2.06 11.08
N THR A 199 -9.72 -2.55 10.47
CA THR A 199 -8.35 -2.16 10.80
C THR A 199 -7.72 -1.22 9.77
N GLY A 200 -8.17 -1.28 8.51
CA GLY A 200 -7.55 -0.62 7.36
C GLY A 200 -6.27 -1.31 6.87
N ASN A 201 -5.92 -2.47 7.43
CA ASN A 201 -4.71 -3.20 7.07
C ASN A 201 -4.98 -4.23 5.96
N VAL A 202 -3.96 -4.48 5.14
CA VAL A 202 -3.98 -5.55 4.14
C VAL A 202 -3.94 -6.91 4.82
N VAL A 203 -4.93 -7.75 4.53
CA VAL A 203 -5.05 -9.11 5.08
C VAL A 203 -4.75 -10.20 4.05
N ALA A 204 -4.77 -9.85 2.75
CA ALA A 204 -4.34 -10.72 1.66
C ALA A 204 -3.86 -9.89 0.47
N ILE A 205 -2.85 -10.41 -0.24
CA ILE A 205 -2.30 -9.77 -1.42
C ILE A 205 -1.83 -10.81 -2.43
N VAL A 206 -2.31 -10.71 -3.67
CA VAL A 206 -1.93 -11.55 -4.78
C VAL A 206 -1.24 -10.69 -5.83
N GLY A 207 0.05 -10.96 -6.05
CA GLY A 207 0.86 -10.20 -7.02
C GLY A 207 0.96 -10.87 -8.39
N SER A 208 0.53 -12.14 -8.49
CA SER A 208 0.53 -12.93 -9.72
C SER A 208 -0.35 -14.17 -9.57
N ARG A 209 -0.65 -14.82 -10.68
CA ARG A 209 -1.13 -16.20 -10.67
C ARG A 209 -0.07 -17.12 -10.04
N THR A 210 -0.49 -18.26 -9.47
CA THR A 210 0.44 -19.29 -9.03
C THR A 210 1.24 -19.81 -10.22
N GLN A 211 2.55 -19.76 -10.13
CA GLN A 211 3.48 -20.13 -11.18
C GLN A 211 4.68 -20.87 -10.59
N ASP A 212 5.26 -21.77 -11.37
CA ASP A 212 6.36 -22.62 -10.94
C ASP A 212 7.72 -21.92 -11.17
N LEU A 213 7.95 -20.83 -10.43
CA LEU A 213 9.19 -20.06 -10.48
C LEU A 213 9.80 -19.97 -9.09
N ASP A 214 11.11 -20.21 -9.02
CA ASP A 214 11.88 -20.00 -7.81
C ASP A 214 12.24 -18.52 -7.63
N GLY A 215 12.35 -18.08 -6.37
CA GLY A 215 12.82 -16.74 -6.01
C GLY A 215 11.72 -15.68 -5.94
N TYR A 216 12.17 -14.43 -5.87
CA TYR A 216 11.28 -13.28 -5.75
C TYR A 216 10.75 -12.87 -7.11
N THR A 217 9.44 -13.05 -7.31
CA THR A 217 8.75 -12.65 -8.53
C THR A 217 8.14 -11.25 -8.40
N LEU A 218 7.82 -10.63 -9.53
CA LEU A 218 7.14 -9.33 -9.57
C LEU A 218 5.80 -9.39 -8.84
N ASN A 219 5.65 -8.59 -7.79
CA ASN A 219 4.37 -8.42 -7.11
C ASN A 219 3.58 -7.27 -7.76
N ARG A 220 2.70 -7.59 -8.71
CA ARG A 220 1.94 -6.61 -9.49
C ARG A 220 0.96 -5.80 -8.66
N ALA A 221 0.64 -6.27 -7.46
CA ALA A 221 -0.33 -5.60 -6.62
C ALA A 221 0.14 -4.23 -6.11
N TYR A 222 1.45 -4.02 -5.93
CA TYR A 222 2.03 -2.73 -5.51
C TYR A 222 3.20 -2.25 -6.37
N GLN A 223 3.80 -3.12 -7.21
CA GLN A 223 4.95 -2.75 -8.05
C GLN A 223 4.55 -2.42 -9.51
N SER A 224 3.31 -2.76 -9.92
CA SER A 224 2.80 -2.46 -11.25
C SER A 224 1.72 -1.39 -11.20
N TYR A 225 1.86 -0.39 -12.06
CA TYR A 225 0.90 0.68 -12.24
C TYR A 225 0.16 0.47 -13.56
N ARG A 226 -1.17 0.45 -13.49
CA ARG A 226 -2.05 0.14 -14.63
C ARG A 226 -3.17 1.15 -14.73
N GLN A 227 -3.67 1.37 -15.95
CA GLN A 227 -4.78 2.29 -16.15
C GLN A 227 -6.06 1.76 -15.48
N PRO A 228 -6.64 2.47 -14.52
CA PRO A 228 -7.81 1.99 -13.78
C PRO A 228 -9.10 2.04 -14.59
N GLY A 229 -9.13 2.81 -15.68
CA GLY A 229 -10.36 3.08 -16.40
C GLY A 229 -11.45 3.61 -15.45
N SER A 230 -12.70 3.25 -15.70
CA SER A 230 -13.86 3.74 -14.93
C SER A 230 -13.89 3.33 -13.45
N SER A 231 -12.99 2.46 -12.98
CA SER A 231 -12.95 2.14 -11.54
C SER A 231 -12.44 3.30 -10.68
N ILE A 232 -11.77 4.30 -11.27
CA ILE A 232 -11.31 5.49 -10.54
C ILE A 232 -12.43 6.50 -10.22
N LYS A 233 -13.51 6.52 -11.00
CA LYS A 233 -14.58 7.53 -10.94
C LYS A 233 -15.17 7.75 -9.54
N PRO A 234 -15.45 6.72 -8.73
CA PRO A 234 -15.98 6.94 -7.39
C PRO A 234 -15.09 7.83 -6.54
N VAL A 235 -13.77 7.63 -6.60
CA VAL A 235 -12.80 8.23 -5.69
C VAL A 235 -12.30 9.61 -6.13
N ILE A 236 -12.31 9.89 -7.44
CA ILE A 236 -11.81 11.17 -7.97
C ILE A 236 -12.91 12.15 -8.36
N ASP A 237 -14.04 11.63 -8.87
CA ASP A 237 -15.12 12.44 -9.42
C ASP A 237 -16.28 12.53 -8.43
N TYR A 238 -16.88 11.38 -8.09
CA TYR A 238 -18.22 11.36 -7.53
C TYR A 238 -18.28 11.63 -6.02
N VAL A 239 -17.38 11.06 -5.18
CA VAL A 239 -17.39 11.42 -3.75
C VAL A 239 -17.06 12.90 -3.56
N PRO A 240 -16.01 13.48 -4.21
CA PRO A 240 -15.78 14.92 -4.16
C PRO A 240 -16.95 15.77 -4.66
N TYR A 241 -17.71 15.30 -5.65
CA TYR A 241 -18.87 16.00 -6.18
C TYR A 241 -20.05 15.98 -5.20
N LEU A 242 -20.26 14.88 -4.49
CA LEU A 242 -21.26 14.76 -3.43
C LEU A 242 -20.96 15.72 -2.27
N GLU A 243 -19.69 15.93 -1.92
CA GLU A 243 -19.26 16.90 -0.89
C GLU A 243 -19.61 18.36 -1.25
N LYS A 244 -19.85 18.66 -2.54
CA LYS A 244 -20.35 19.97 -2.98
C LYS A 244 -21.86 20.17 -2.74
N GLY A 245 -22.52 19.22 -2.08
CA GLY A 245 -23.96 19.27 -1.77
C GLY A 245 -24.83 18.57 -2.80
N ASN A 246 -24.24 17.88 -3.76
CA ASN A 246 -24.95 17.02 -4.69
C ASN A 246 -25.44 15.73 -4.00
N THR A 247 -26.43 15.07 -4.61
CA THR A 247 -27.04 13.85 -4.08
C THR A 247 -27.16 12.80 -5.19
N PRO A 248 -27.45 11.53 -4.87
CA PRO A 248 -27.73 10.51 -5.89
C PRO A 248 -28.84 10.89 -6.88
N ASP A 249 -29.77 11.75 -6.48
CA ASP A 249 -30.89 12.22 -7.31
C ASP A 249 -30.55 13.49 -8.11
N THR A 250 -29.38 14.09 -7.93
CA THR A 250 -28.93 15.25 -8.71
C THR A 250 -28.98 14.92 -10.20
N ILE A 251 -29.64 15.78 -10.97
CA ILE A 251 -29.74 15.64 -12.43
C ILE A 251 -28.44 16.09 -13.09
N VAL A 252 -27.87 15.21 -13.90
CA VAL A 252 -26.63 15.43 -14.69
C VAL A 252 -26.90 15.18 -16.16
N GLN A 253 -26.08 15.80 -17.05
CA GLN A 253 -26.26 15.70 -18.49
C GLN A 253 -25.31 14.63 -19.09
N ASP A 254 -25.90 13.61 -19.70
CA ASP A 254 -25.22 12.58 -20.46
C ASP A 254 -25.35 12.87 -21.95
N GLU A 255 -24.51 13.75 -22.47
CA GLU A 255 -24.57 14.27 -23.83
C GLU A 255 -23.25 14.09 -24.55
N TYR A 256 -23.27 14.15 -25.87
CA TYR A 256 -22.07 14.14 -26.70
C TYR A 256 -21.18 15.35 -26.35
N ILE A 257 -19.90 15.09 -26.15
CA ILE A 257 -18.89 16.12 -25.91
C ILE A 257 -17.97 16.19 -27.14
N GLN A 258 -17.94 17.34 -27.81
CA GLN A 258 -17.03 17.55 -28.92
C GLN A 258 -15.59 17.48 -28.42
N ASP A 259 -14.73 16.69 -29.07
CA ASP A 259 -13.33 16.43 -28.69
C ASP A 259 -13.17 15.84 -27.28
N GLY A 260 -14.24 15.28 -26.70
CA GLY A 260 -14.28 14.62 -25.40
C GLY A 260 -14.49 13.10 -25.50
N PRO A 261 -14.60 12.41 -24.34
CA PRO A 261 -14.80 10.99 -24.32
C PRO A 261 -16.20 10.60 -24.79
N LYS A 262 -16.30 9.43 -25.43
CA LYS A 262 -17.57 8.78 -25.74
C LYS A 262 -17.93 7.82 -24.61
N ASN A 263 -19.24 7.59 -24.44
CA ASN A 263 -19.69 6.48 -23.60
C ASN A 263 -19.34 5.13 -24.25
N ALA A 264 -19.11 4.10 -23.44
CA ALA A 264 -18.65 2.80 -23.93
C ALA A 264 -19.61 2.15 -24.94
N ASP A 265 -20.92 2.39 -24.78
CA ASP A 265 -21.98 1.90 -25.67
C ASP A 265 -22.27 2.84 -26.87
N GLY A 266 -21.59 4.00 -26.93
CA GLY A 266 -21.78 5.01 -27.97
C GLY A 266 -23.11 5.77 -27.88
N THR A 267 -23.90 5.57 -26.82
CA THR A 267 -25.20 6.19 -26.62
C THR A 267 -25.17 7.32 -25.60
N TYR A 268 -26.18 8.20 -25.63
CA TYR A 268 -26.34 9.34 -24.72
C TYR A 268 -27.79 9.39 -24.24
N MET A 269 -27.98 9.61 -22.94
CA MET A 269 -29.30 9.50 -22.29
C MET A 269 -29.93 10.87 -21.95
N GLY A 270 -29.22 11.98 -22.22
CA GLY A 270 -29.67 13.33 -21.83
C GLY A 270 -29.66 13.52 -20.32
N SER A 271 -30.73 14.10 -19.80
CA SER A 271 -30.88 14.34 -18.35
C SER A 271 -31.15 13.06 -17.59
N ILE A 272 -30.23 12.65 -16.73
CA ILE A 272 -30.31 11.45 -15.87
C ILE A 272 -29.92 11.78 -14.44
N THR A 273 -30.27 10.92 -13.49
CA THR A 273 -29.76 11.06 -12.12
C THR A 273 -28.28 10.68 -12.02
N LEU A 274 -27.58 11.26 -11.07
CA LEU A 274 -26.19 10.91 -10.77
C LEU A 274 -26.05 9.40 -10.46
N LYS A 275 -27.01 8.82 -9.73
CA LYS A 275 -27.09 7.39 -9.44
C LYS A 275 -27.14 6.54 -10.72
N THR A 276 -27.94 6.93 -11.71
CA THR A 276 -28.00 6.29 -13.02
C THR A 276 -26.66 6.42 -13.75
N ALA A 277 -26.04 7.60 -13.74
CA ALA A 277 -24.75 7.84 -14.39
C ALA A 277 -23.64 6.96 -13.80
N VAL A 278 -23.60 6.79 -12.47
CA VAL A 278 -22.64 5.93 -11.77
C VAL A 278 -22.90 4.46 -12.10
N SER A 279 -24.14 3.99 -12.00
CA SER A 279 -24.50 2.59 -12.22
C SER A 279 -24.19 2.12 -13.65
N LEU A 280 -24.43 2.98 -14.64
CA LEU A 280 -24.15 2.75 -16.06
C LEU A 280 -22.74 3.21 -16.48
N SER A 281 -21.96 3.78 -15.56
CA SER A 281 -20.58 4.20 -15.80
C SER A 281 -20.40 5.22 -16.93
N ARG A 282 -21.30 6.23 -17.03
CA ARG A 282 -21.28 7.23 -18.11
C ARG A 282 -19.97 8.03 -18.11
N ASN A 283 -19.25 8.03 -19.22
CA ASN A 283 -17.95 8.72 -19.35
C ASN A 283 -18.12 10.23 -19.44
N THR A 284 -19.13 10.67 -20.19
CA THR A 284 -19.41 12.10 -20.40
C THR A 284 -19.78 12.79 -19.10
N VAL A 285 -20.54 12.11 -18.22
CA VAL A 285 -20.89 12.64 -16.90
C VAL A 285 -19.64 12.75 -16.01
N ALA A 286 -18.82 11.71 -15.90
CA ALA A 286 -17.59 11.75 -15.11
C ALA A 286 -16.66 12.87 -15.59
N TRP A 287 -16.49 13.02 -16.90
CA TRP A 287 -15.68 14.07 -17.50
C TRP A 287 -16.16 15.47 -17.13
N ASN A 288 -17.46 15.74 -17.20
CA ASN A 288 -18.05 17.02 -16.86
C ASN A 288 -17.98 17.29 -15.34
N VAL A 289 -18.20 16.27 -14.51
CA VAL A 289 -18.05 16.36 -13.06
C VAL A 289 -16.62 16.77 -12.67
N LEU A 290 -15.61 16.10 -13.21
CA LEU A 290 -14.22 16.47 -12.89
C LEU A 290 -13.84 17.85 -13.45
N LYS A 291 -14.37 18.20 -14.64
CA LYS A 291 -14.16 19.54 -15.20
C LYS A 291 -14.73 20.63 -14.31
N GLU A 292 -15.89 20.40 -13.68
CA GLU A 292 -16.49 21.32 -12.70
C GLU A 292 -15.68 21.38 -11.39
N LEU A 293 -15.24 20.23 -10.87
CA LEU A 293 -14.38 20.14 -9.70
C LEU A 293 -12.97 20.71 -9.93
N THR A 294 -12.48 20.64 -11.13
CA THR A 294 -11.12 20.75 -11.64
C THR A 294 -10.27 19.50 -11.40
N PRO A 295 -9.42 19.10 -12.37
CA PRO A 295 -8.52 17.94 -12.22
C PRO A 295 -7.60 18.06 -11.00
N LYS A 296 -7.14 19.26 -10.68
CA LYS A 296 -6.30 19.55 -9.52
C LYS A 296 -6.99 19.22 -8.19
N VAL A 297 -8.27 19.53 -8.07
CA VAL A 297 -9.06 19.19 -6.87
C VAL A 297 -9.28 17.68 -6.81
N GLY A 298 -9.74 17.05 -7.90
CA GLY A 298 -9.96 15.60 -7.94
C GLY A 298 -8.68 14.82 -7.62
N SER A 299 -7.55 15.15 -8.25
CA SER A 299 -6.27 14.48 -8.00
C SER A 299 -5.76 14.67 -6.57
N SER A 300 -6.08 15.79 -5.90
CA SER A 300 -5.68 16.01 -4.51
C SER A 300 -6.24 14.96 -3.55
N TYR A 301 -7.44 14.45 -3.81
CA TYR A 301 -8.01 13.34 -3.03
C TYR A 301 -7.21 12.05 -3.18
N LEU A 302 -6.74 11.73 -4.39
CA LEU A 302 -5.88 10.56 -4.63
C LEU A 302 -4.50 10.74 -3.97
N LEU A 303 -3.87 11.90 -4.15
CA LEU A 303 -2.57 12.20 -3.55
C LEU A 303 -2.60 12.11 -2.02
N ASN A 304 -3.68 12.58 -1.39
CA ASN A 304 -3.88 12.48 0.06
C ASN A 304 -4.15 11.03 0.53
N GLN A 305 -4.46 10.12 -0.39
CA GLN A 305 -4.65 8.69 -0.15
C GLN A 305 -3.45 7.84 -0.59
N GLY A 306 -2.29 8.46 -0.79
CA GLY A 306 -1.05 7.75 -1.02
C GLY A 306 -0.80 7.30 -2.46
N PHE A 307 -1.51 7.83 -3.45
CA PHE A 307 -1.24 7.52 -4.86
C PHE A 307 0.07 8.14 -5.33
N HIS A 308 1.06 7.30 -5.67
CA HIS A 308 2.44 7.73 -5.85
C HIS A 308 2.75 8.32 -7.23
N LYS A 309 1.97 7.97 -8.28
CA LYS A 309 2.26 8.35 -9.68
C LYS A 309 1.27 9.36 -10.29
N VAL A 310 0.31 9.85 -9.49
CA VAL A 310 -0.78 10.72 -9.98
C VAL A 310 -0.39 12.20 -10.05
N TRP A 311 0.64 12.62 -9.34
CA TRP A 311 1.05 14.04 -9.24
C TRP A 311 1.37 14.69 -10.60
N MET A 312 1.74 13.90 -11.62
CA MET A 312 2.03 14.35 -12.98
C MET A 312 0.76 14.70 -13.76
N ASP A 313 -0.37 14.09 -13.38
CA ASP A 313 -1.62 14.14 -14.15
C ASP A 313 -2.63 15.16 -13.60
N LYS A 314 -2.26 15.93 -12.57
CA LYS A 314 -3.15 16.84 -11.82
C LYS A 314 -3.77 17.98 -12.63
N GLU A 315 -3.30 18.23 -13.85
CA GLU A 315 -3.84 19.25 -14.74
C GLU A 315 -4.66 18.67 -15.91
N TYR A 316 -4.75 17.34 -16.03
CA TYR A 316 -5.37 16.66 -17.17
C TYR A 316 -6.74 16.07 -16.84
N ASN A 317 -7.77 16.50 -17.58
CA ASN A 317 -9.14 16.00 -17.32
C ASN A 317 -9.33 14.50 -17.70
N ALA A 318 -8.39 13.89 -18.43
CA ALA A 318 -8.44 12.47 -18.79
C ALA A 318 -8.46 11.53 -17.58
N ILE A 319 -7.96 11.99 -16.43
CA ILE A 319 -8.01 11.22 -15.17
C ILE A 319 -9.44 10.93 -14.69
N ALA A 320 -10.44 11.72 -15.09
CA ALA A 320 -11.86 11.46 -14.82
C ALA A 320 -12.33 10.08 -15.27
N ILE A 321 -11.74 9.56 -16.33
CA ILE A 321 -12.10 8.27 -16.91
C ILE A 321 -10.97 7.25 -16.80
N GLY A 322 -9.94 7.56 -16.00
CA GLY A 322 -8.83 6.67 -15.70
C GLY A 322 -7.68 6.72 -16.70
N GLY A 323 -7.51 7.83 -17.41
CA GLY A 323 -6.38 8.09 -18.30
C GLY A 323 -5.24 8.78 -17.56
N PHE A 324 -4.28 8.02 -17.03
CA PHE A 324 -3.11 8.50 -16.31
C PHE A 324 -1.83 8.26 -17.12
N THR A 325 -0.77 9.00 -16.81
CA THR A 325 0.56 8.77 -17.42
C THR A 325 1.09 7.38 -17.09
N TYR A 326 1.06 6.98 -15.81
CA TYR A 326 1.53 5.66 -15.37
C TYR A 326 0.40 4.71 -14.97
N GLY A 327 -0.70 5.23 -14.45
CA GLY A 327 -1.76 4.44 -13.85
C GLY A 327 -1.63 4.31 -12.33
N VAL A 328 -2.29 3.28 -11.77
CA VAL A 328 -2.41 3.03 -10.34
C VAL A 328 -2.20 1.55 -10.02
N SER A 329 -1.92 1.21 -8.76
CA SER A 329 -1.79 -0.16 -8.27
C SER A 329 -3.09 -0.68 -7.65
N THR A 330 -3.22 -2.01 -7.46
CA THR A 330 -4.36 -2.59 -6.73
C THR A 330 -4.31 -2.24 -5.25
N GLU A 331 -3.13 -2.03 -4.70
CA GLU A 331 -2.94 -1.56 -3.33
C GLU A 331 -3.54 -0.17 -3.13
N GLU A 332 -3.19 0.80 -3.99
CA GLU A 332 -3.73 2.15 -3.96
C GLU A 332 -5.26 2.17 -4.13
N MET A 333 -5.77 1.39 -5.11
CA MET A 333 -7.22 1.30 -5.35
C MET A 333 -7.96 0.65 -4.19
N ALA A 334 -7.41 -0.40 -3.57
CA ALA A 334 -8.00 -1.01 -2.38
C ALA A 334 -8.05 -0.02 -1.22
N GLY A 335 -6.99 0.75 -0.99
CA GLY A 335 -6.94 1.82 0.02
C GLY A 335 -8.00 2.89 -0.19
N ALA A 336 -8.19 3.34 -1.44
CA ALA A 336 -9.17 4.36 -1.77
C ALA A 336 -10.63 3.86 -1.60
N TYR A 337 -10.92 2.63 -2.00
CA TYR A 337 -12.24 2.04 -1.78
C TYR A 337 -12.50 1.70 -0.31
N ALA A 338 -11.47 1.28 0.45
CA ALA A 338 -11.56 1.10 1.89
C ALA A 338 -11.85 2.43 2.60
N THR A 339 -11.34 3.55 2.09
CA THR A 339 -11.66 4.88 2.60
C THR A 339 -13.16 5.19 2.47
N ILE A 340 -13.79 4.85 1.33
CA ILE A 340 -15.25 5.00 1.17
C ILE A 340 -16.00 4.06 2.12
N ALA A 341 -15.58 2.78 2.20
CA ALA A 341 -16.17 1.78 3.10
C ALA A 341 -16.09 2.17 4.58
N ASN A 342 -15.07 2.96 4.95
CA ASN A 342 -14.81 3.48 6.30
C ASN A 342 -15.30 4.93 6.49
N GLU A 343 -16.36 5.32 5.78
CA GLU A 343 -17.00 6.62 5.95
C GLU A 343 -16.03 7.81 5.80
N GLY A 344 -15.05 7.67 4.92
CA GLY A 344 -14.10 8.72 4.55
C GLY A 344 -12.81 8.75 5.36
N GLU A 345 -12.59 7.82 6.25
CA GLU A 345 -11.35 7.69 7.00
C GLU A 345 -10.32 6.85 6.24
N TYR A 346 -9.27 7.48 5.74
CA TYR A 346 -8.13 6.82 5.09
C TYR A 346 -7.11 6.38 6.13
N ARG A 347 -6.63 5.16 6.02
CA ARG A 347 -5.48 4.64 6.75
C ARG A 347 -4.41 4.24 5.74
N ARG A 348 -3.16 4.57 6.05
CA ARG A 348 -2.05 4.17 5.19
C ARG A 348 -2.07 2.67 4.98
N VAL A 349 -2.07 2.26 3.72
CA VAL A 349 -2.13 0.84 3.36
C VAL A 349 -0.84 0.14 3.77
N THR A 350 -0.95 -0.91 4.55
CA THR A 350 0.15 -1.73 5.03
C THR A 350 -0.36 -3.09 5.52
N CYS A 351 0.49 -4.10 5.49
CA CYS A 351 0.20 -5.36 6.18
C CYS A 351 0.95 -5.49 7.52
N VAL A 352 1.71 -4.48 7.94
CA VAL A 352 2.45 -4.52 9.20
C VAL A 352 1.62 -3.91 10.31
N SER A 353 1.23 -4.74 11.27
CA SER A 353 0.50 -4.28 12.46
C SER A 353 1.44 -3.74 13.54
N GLN A 354 2.61 -4.37 13.75
CA GLN A 354 3.56 -3.95 14.77
C GLN A 354 4.98 -4.43 14.45
N ILE A 355 6.00 -3.65 14.86
CA ILE A 355 7.41 -4.07 14.85
C ILE A 355 7.97 -3.93 16.26
N LYS A 356 8.65 -4.97 16.76
CA LYS A 356 9.35 -4.97 18.05
C LYS A 356 10.85 -5.18 17.87
N ASP A 357 11.64 -4.51 18.70
CA ASP A 357 13.08 -4.73 18.77
C ASP A 357 13.43 -6.01 19.57
N THR A 358 14.73 -6.33 19.67
CA THR A 358 15.25 -7.50 20.42
C THR A 358 14.92 -7.46 21.92
N ARG A 359 14.58 -6.31 22.47
CA ARG A 359 14.19 -6.13 23.88
C ARG A 359 12.67 -6.17 24.07
N GLY A 360 11.90 -6.42 22.98
CA GLY A 360 10.45 -6.45 22.99
C GLY A 360 9.78 -5.06 23.00
N ARG A 361 10.54 -3.97 22.84
CA ARG A 361 9.96 -2.61 22.75
C ARG A 361 9.33 -2.41 21.40
N ILE A 362 8.15 -1.79 21.37
CA ILE A 362 7.44 -1.43 20.17
C ILE A 362 8.22 -0.31 19.46
N VAL A 363 8.63 -0.54 18.23
CA VAL A 363 9.29 0.42 17.34
C VAL A 363 8.27 1.06 16.39
N TYR A 364 7.29 0.28 15.95
CA TYR A 364 6.21 0.71 15.07
C TYR A 364 4.90 0.04 15.48
N ASP A 365 3.79 0.78 15.36
CA ASP A 365 2.43 0.30 15.58
C ASP A 365 1.48 1.00 14.60
N SER A 366 0.66 0.22 13.87
CA SER A 366 -0.28 0.72 12.86
C SER A 366 -1.62 1.18 13.43
N SER A 367 -1.85 1.04 14.75
CA SER A 367 -3.15 1.32 15.40
C SER A 367 -3.53 2.81 15.48
N GLY A 368 -2.79 3.68 14.80
CA GLY A 368 -3.04 5.13 14.74
C GLY A 368 -4.40 5.48 14.13
N ARG A 369 -4.90 6.68 14.46
CA ARG A 369 -6.11 7.23 13.82
C ARG A 369 -5.84 7.48 12.34
N GLY A 370 -6.84 7.17 11.51
CA GLY A 370 -6.82 7.51 10.09
C GLY A 370 -6.93 9.02 9.86
N GLN A 371 -6.69 9.42 8.64
CA GLN A 371 -6.90 10.78 8.14
C GLN A 371 -8.28 10.87 7.49
N LYS A 372 -9.07 11.86 7.86
CA LYS A 372 -10.33 12.12 7.15
C LYS A 372 -10.05 12.70 5.76
N ILE A 373 -10.49 11.97 4.73
CA ILE A 373 -10.38 12.38 3.32
C ILE A 373 -11.72 12.83 2.79
N TYR A 374 -12.79 12.05 3.08
CA TYR A 374 -14.13 12.33 2.60
C TYR A 374 -15.12 12.52 3.75
N ASP A 375 -16.22 13.19 3.46
CA ASP A 375 -17.34 13.27 4.39
C ASP A 375 -18.11 11.93 4.46
N ALA A 376 -18.51 11.54 5.68
CA ALA A 376 -19.16 10.25 5.91
C ALA A 376 -20.47 10.10 5.13
N GLU A 377 -21.26 11.19 5.05
CA GLU A 377 -22.54 11.17 4.35
C GLU A 377 -22.34 11.00 2.84
N SER A 378 -21.32 11.65 2.26
CA SER A 378 -20.93 11.50 0.86
C SER A 378 -20.47 10.08 0.55
N CYS A 379 -19.73 9.44 1.47
CA CYS A 379 -19.35 8.02 1.35
C CYS A 379 -20.56 7.08 1.38
N ARG A 380 -21.55 7.33 2.26
CA ARG A 380 -22.78 6.53 2.31
C ARG A 380 -23.62 6.68 1.04
N MET A 381 -23.75 7.92 0.50
CA MET A 381 -24.38 8.16 -0.79
C MET A 381 -23.65 7.43 -1.92
N MET A 382 -22.30 7.46 -1.93
CA MET A 382 -21.52 6.72 -2.93
C MET A 382 -21.73 5.22 -2.81
N THR A 383 -21.77 4.68 -1.60
CA THR A 383 -22.02 3.25 -1.34
C THR A 383 -23.37 2.82 -1.93
N ASP A 384 -24.43 3.57 -1.71
CA ASP A 384 -25.75 3.30 -2.30
C ASP A 384 -25.72 3.27 -3.84
N MET A 385 -25.01 4.20 -4.46
CA MET A 385 -24.84 4.21 -5.92
C MET A 385 -23.99 3.03 -6.42
N LEU A 386 -22.98 2.58 -5.65
CA LEU A 386 -22.15 1.42 -5.98
C LEU A 386 -22.89 0.09 -5.74
N GLU A 387 -23.78 0.00 -4.73
CA GLU A 387 -24.70 -1.13 -4.58
C GLU A 387 -25.61 -1.23 -5.83
N THR A 388 -26.17 -0.10 -6.29
CA THR A 388 -26.98 -0.06 -7.51
C THR A 388 -26.16 -0.48 -8.73
N ALA A 389 -24.90 -0.07 -8.85
CA ALA A 389 -24.03 -0.50 -9.95
C ALA A 389 -23.81 -2.02 -9.97
N VAL A 390 -23.70 -2.67 -8.80
CA VAL A 390 -23.55 -4.12 -8.68
C VAL A 390 -24.87 -4.86 -8.96
N ASN A 391 -26.01 -4.34 -8.50
CA ASN A 391 -27.29 -5.02 -8.61
C ASN A 391 -27.93 -4.84 -9.99
N GLU A 392 -27.84 -3.65 -10.58
CA GLU A 392 -28.58 -3.24 -11.75
C GLU A 392 -27.70 -2.76 -12.91
N GLY A 393 -26.47 -2.32 -12.62
CA GLY A 393 -25.56 -1.66 -13.56
C GLY A 393 -24.45 -2.54 -14.13
N THR A 394 -23.30 -1.92 -14.42
CA THR A 394 -22.12 -2.56 -15.05
C THR A 394 -21.47 -3.61 -14.15
N GLY A 395 -21.71 -3.56 -12.85
CA GLY A 395 -21.17 -4.51 -11.86
C GLY A 395 -22.00 -5.79 -11.71
N ARG A 396 -23.11 -5.96 -12.47
CA ARG A 396 -23.91 -7.19 -12.41
C ARG A 396 -23.06 -8.44 -12.59
N GLY A 397 -23.32 -9.43 -11.72
CA GLY A 397 -22.55 -10.67 -11.65
C GLY A 397 -21.38 -10.65 -10.66
N ALA A 398 -21.08 -9.50 -10.03
CA ALA A 398 -20.07 -9.43 -8.96
C ALA A 398 -20.64 -9.72 -7.56
N ALA A 399 -21.96 -9.67 -7.36
CA ALA A 399 -22.57 -9.94 -6.07
C ALA A 399 -22.49 -11.42 -5.69
N PRO A 400 -21.93 -11.77 -4.51
CA PRO A 400 -22.06 -13.11 -3.93
C PRO A 400 -23.44 -13.27 -3.30
N GLY A 401 -23.91 -14.54 -3.16
CA GLY A 401 -25.23 -14.79 -2.56
C GLY A 401 -25.31 -14.49 -1.05
N ASN A 402 -24.17 -14.56 -0.37
CA ASN A 402 -24.07 -14.50 1.09
C ASN A 402 -23.54 -13.17 1.66
N ALA A 403 -23.22 -12.18 0.83
CA ALA A 403 -22.79 -10.85 1.28
C ALA A 403 -23.49 -9.74 0.48
N ILE A 404 -23.63 -8.56 1.09
CA ILE A 404 -24.01 -7.32 0.43
C ILE A 404 -22.70 -6.64 0.03
N VAL A 405 -22.61 -6.21 -1.23
CA VAL A 405 -21.40 -5.61 -1.78
C VAL A 405 -21.73 -4.38 -2.63
N ALA A 406 -20.82 -3.42 -2.57
CA ALA A 406 -20.79 -2.23 -3.40
C ALA A 406 -19.51 -2.27 -4.25
N GLY A 407 -19.57 -1.85 -5.52
CA GLY A 407 -18.37 -1.92 -6.36
C GLY A 407 -18.53 -1.34 -7.75
N LYS A 408 -17.40 -1.23 -8.43
CA LYS A 408 -17.27 -0.59 -9.73
C LYS A 408 -16.32 -1.35 -10.66
N THR A 409 -16.75 -1.53 -11.89
CA THR A 409 -15.92 -2.04 -12.99
C THR A 409 -15.00 -0.96 -13.53
N GLY A 410 -13.82 -1.36 -13.99
CA GLY A 410 -12.92 -0.55 -14.81
C GLY A 410 -12.52 -1.35 -16.05
N THR A 411 -12.49 -0.68 -17.18
CA THR A 411 -12.00 -1.24 -18.45
C THR A 411 -11.34 -0.11 -19.21
N THR A 412 -10.16 -0.37 -19.75
CA THR A 412 -9.44 0.60 -20.56
C THR A 412 -9.82 0.49 -22.03
N ASN A 413 -9.48 1.52 -22.80
CA ASN A 413 -9.60 1.48 -24.25
C ASN A 413 -8.82 0.26 -24.79
N SER A 414 -9.37 -0.39 -25.80
CA SER A 414 -8.79 -1.62 -26.39
C SER A 414 -8.74 -2.83 -25.44
N ASN A 415 -9.39 -2.75 -24.26
CA ASN A 415 -9.45 -3.83 -23.26
C ASN A 415 -8.07 -4.33 -22.79
N TYR A 416 -7.10 -3.45 -22.59
CA TYR A 416 -5.77 -3.85 -22.12
C TYR A 416 -5.73 -4.12 -20.63
N ASP A 417 -6.56 -3.40 -19.84
CA ASP A 417 -6.69 -3.58 -18.41
C ASP A 417 -8.15 -3.76 -18.04
N SER A 418 -8.42 -4.71 -17.19
CA SER A 418 -9.73 -4.93 -16.59
C SER A 418 -9.63 -4.85 -15.07
N TRP A 419 -10.58 -4.16 -14.45
CA TRP A 419 -10.64 -3.92 -13.02
C TRP A 419 -12.01 -4.22 -12.45
N PHE A 420 -12.01 -4.66 -11.21
CA PHE A 420 -13.15 -4.58 -10.33
C PHE A 420 -12.68 -4.18 -8.93
N CYS A 421 -13.19 -3.07 -8.43
CA CYS A 421 -12.93 -2.59 -7.08
C CYS A 421 -14.25 -2.53 -6.33
N GLY A 422 -14.29 -3.13 -5.14
CA GLY A 422 -15.53 -3.18 -4.36
C GLY A 422 -15.29 -3.64 -2.93
N TYR A 423 -16.33 -3.57 -2.13
CA TYR A 423 -16.28 -3.90 -0.72
C TYR A 423 -17.61 -4.47 -0.19
N SER A 424 -17.50 -5.19 0.91
CA SER A 424 -18.58 -5.53 1.83
C SER A 424 -18.45 -4.70 3.12
N ALA A 425 -19.25 -4.96 4.13
CA ALA A 425 -19.07 -4.38 5.45
C ALA A 425 -17.77 -4.86 6.17
N TYR A 426 -17.07 -5.87 5.65
CA TYR A 426 -15.90 -6.50 6.27
C TYR A 426 -14.62 -6.29 5.48
N TYR A 427 -14.66 -6.52 4.17
CA TYR A 427 -13.48 -6.52 3.31
C TYR A 427 -13.66 -5.60 2.12
N THR A 428 -12.57 -4.92 1.75
CA THR A 428 -12.41 -4.18 0.50
C THR A 428 -11.42 -4.90 -0.39
N VAL A 429 -11.76 -5.10 -1.67
CA VAL A 429 -10.87 -5.77 -2.63
C VAL A 429 -10.81 -5.00 -3.94
N ALA A 430 -9.59 -4.76 -4.40
CA ALA A 430 -9.30 -4.31 -5.76
C ALA A 430 -8.67 -5.44 -6.54
N VAL A 431 -9.22 -5.77 -7.70
CA VAL A 431 -8.76 -6.82 -8.62
C VAL A 431 -8.40 -6.19 -9.96
N TRP A 432 -7.23 -6.52 -10.47
CA TRP A 432 -6.78 -6.22 -11.84
C TRP A 432 -6.51 -7.51 -12.60
N GLN A 433 -6.79 -7.50 -13.90
CA GLN A 433 -6.44 -8.54 -14.88
C GLN A 433 -5.87 -7.90 -16.13
N GLY A 434 -4.80 -8.47 -16.66
CA GLY A 434 -4.17 -7.99 -17.89
C GLY A 434 -2.90 -8.75 -18.27
N TYR A 435 -2.18 -8.21 -19.22
CA TYR A 435 -0.88 -8.70 -19.64
C TYR A 435 0.22 -7.74 -19.18
N ASP A 436 1.43 -8.25 -18.92
CA ASP A 436 2.58 -7.38 -18.58
C ASP A 436 2.93 -6.44 -19.73
N TYR A 437 2.88 -6.93 -20.93
CA TYR A 437 2.93 -6.12 -22.16
C TYR A 437 1.51 -5.89 -22.65
N PRO A 438 1.05 -4.64 -22.84
CA PRO A 438 -0.32 -4.33 -23.17
C PRO A 438 -0.84 -5.13 -24.38
N ALA A 439 -1.84 -5.96 -24.15
CA ALA A 439 -2.53 -6.74 -25.16
C ALA A 439 -4.03 -6.81 -24.80
N SER A 440 -4.89 -6.95 -25.80
CA SER A 440 -6.33 -7.01 -25.57
C SER A 440 -6.72 -8.27 -24.79
N ILE A 441 -7.44 -8.08 -23.69
CA ILE A 441 -7.99 -9.16 -22.86
C ILE A 441 -9.19 -9.74 -23.60
N PRO A 442 -9.21 -11.06 -23.89
CA PRO A 442 -10.34 -11.67 -24.60
C PRO A 442 -11.62 -11.66 -23.78
N GLN A 443 -11.52 -11.88 -22.46
CA GLN A 443 -12.63 -11.89 -21.52
C GLN A 443 -12.16 -11.43 -20.14
N SER A 444 -12.94 -10.52 -19.52
CA SER A 444 -12.71 -10.08 -18.16
C SER A 444 -13.27 -11.07 -17.14
N HIS A 445 -12.46 -11.43 -16.16
CA HIS A 445 -12.81 -12.29 -15.02
C HIS A 445 -12.73 -11.55 -13.68
N THR A 446 -12.47 -10.25 -13.65
CA THR A 446 -12.29 -9.51 -12.41
C THR A 446 -13.52 -9.52 -11.50
N LYS A 447 -14.73 -9.52 -12.07
CA LYS A 447 -15.98 -9.68 -11.33
C LYS A 447 -16.13 -11.10 -10.74
N ASP A 448 -15.72 -12.11 -11.48
CA ASP A 448 -15.81 -13.51 -11.06
C ASP A 448 -14.83 -13.80 -9.93
N ILE A 449 -13.58 -13.29 -10.04
CA ILE A 449 -12.55 -13.34 -8.98
C ILE A 449 -13.10 -12.66 -7.71
N PHE A 450 -13.61 -11.44 -7.81
CA PHE A 450 -14.17 -10.71 -6.69
C PHE A 450 -15.34 -11.47 -6.05
N ARG A 451 -16.31 -11.96 -6.86
CA ARG A 451 -17.47 -12.70 -6.39
C ARG A 451 -17.08 -13.98 -5.67
N GLN A 452 -16.17 -14.80 -6.26
CA GLN A 452 -15.70 -16.05 -5.64
C GLN A 452 -15.03 -15.76 -4.30
N PHE A 453 -14.08 -14.81 -4.26
CA PHE A 453 -13.42 -14.43 -3.02
C PHE A 453 -14.42 -13.94 -1.95
N MET A 454 -15.35 -13.04 -2.30
CA MET A 454 -16.35 -12.56 -1.35
C MET A 454 -17.27 -13.68 -0.87
N GLN A 455 -17.63 -14.61 -1.75
CA GLN A 455 -18.45 -15.77 -1.37
C GLN A 455 -17.73 -16.67 -0.38
N ASP A 456 -16.45 -16.94 -0.61
CA ASP A 456 -15.65 -17.86 0.22
C ASP A 456 -15.29 -17.22 1.57
N SER A 457 -14.81 -15.99 1.57
CA SER A 457 -14.42 -15.24 2.76
C SER A 457 -15.61 -14.90 3.69
N HIS A 458 -16.85 -14.91 3.18
CA HIS A 458 -18.04 -14.60 3.97
C HIS A 458 -18.86 -15.83 4.41
N LYS A 459 -18.34 -17.06 4.22
CA LYS A 459 -19.05 -18.29 4.64
C LYS A 459 -19.38 -18.32 6.14
N ALA A 460 -18.48 -17.80 6.96
CA ALA A 460 -18.62 -17.77 8.42
C ALA A 460 -19.03 -16.40 8.98
N LEU A 461 -19.20 -15.38 8.12
CA LEU A 461 -19.53 -14.03 8.54
C LEU A 461 -21.03 -13.77 8.44
N ALA A 462 -21.57 -13.01 9.39
CA ALA A 462 -22.95 -12.58 9.34
C ALA A 462 -23.17 -11.63 8.16
N LYS A 463 -24.27 -11.79 7.43
CA LYS A 463 -24.65 -10.84 6.38
C LYS A 463 -24.96 -9.49 7.03
N LYS A 464 -24.19 -8.46 6.68
CA LYS A 464 -24.27 -7.11 7.25
C LYS A 464 -24.51 -6.09 6.14
N ASP A 465 -25.48 -5.20 6.37
CA ASP A 465 -25.78 -4.09 5.47
C ASP A 465 -24.86 -2.89 5.72
N PHE A 466 -24.79 -1.99 4.74
CA PHE A 466 -24.06 -0.74 4.87
C PHE A 466 -24.87 0.32 5.63
N PRO A 467 -24.21 1.27 6.32
CA PRO A 467 -24.87 2.45 6.85
C PRO A 467 -25.58 3.23 5.75
N LYS A 468 -26.83 3.61 5.97
CA LYS A 468 -27.62 4.38 4.99
C LYS A 468 -27.38 5.89 5.15
N TYR A 469 -27.44 6.63 4.06
CA TYR A 469 -27.40 8.09 4.08
C TYR A 469 -28.78 8.68 4.45
N ARG A 470 -28.80 9.91 4.98
CA ARG A 470 -30.03 10.61 5.36
C ARG A 470 -30.69 11.19 4.11
N GLN A 471 -31.93 10.77 3.83
CA GLN A 471 -32.74 11.38 2.78
C GLN A 471 -33.33 12.71 3.27
N LYS A 472 -33.33 13.75 2.42
CA LYS A 472 -33.87 15.09 2.76
C LYS A 472 -35.37 15.09 3.09
N SER A 473 -36.13 13.99 2.84
CA SER A 473 -37.53 13.84 3.16
C SER A 473 -37.85 13.62 4.65
N ASP A 474 -36.86 13.20 5.45
CA ASP A 474 -37.07 12.86 6.85
C ASP A 474 -37.09 14.07 7.80
N ASN A 475 -36.77 15.27 7.29
CA ASN A 475 -36.75 16.49 8.10
C ASN A 475 -38.07 17.28 8.14
N LYS A 476 -39.20 16.77 7.54
CA LYS A 476 -40.48 17.47 7.59
C LYS A 476 -41.45 17.02 8.70
N GLU A 477 -41.15 15.87 9.35
CA GLU A 477 -42.06 15.35 10.40
C GLU A 477 -41.60 15.66 11.83
N THR A 478 -40.38 16.18 12.04
CA THR A 478 -39.86 16.45 13.39
C THR A 478 -40.01 17.91 13.85
N GLU A 479 -40.48 18.82 12.98
CA GLU A 479 -40.71 20.22 13.37
C GLU A 479 -42.19 20.52 13.69
N THR A 480 -43.11 19.55 13.59
CA THR A 480 -44.56 19.77 13.86
C THR A 480 -45.04 19.22 15.19
N GLU A 481 -44.20 18.53 15.99
CA GLU A 481 -44.58 18.01 17.29
C GLU A 481 -44.04 18.74 18.51
N SER A 482 -43.35 19.86 18.37
CA SER A 482 -42.80 20.63 19.51
C SER A 482 -43.46 21.99 19.78
N VAL A 483 -44.69 22.24 19.25
CA VAL A 483 -45.46 23.47 19.52
C VAL A 483 -46.87 23.16 19.97
N SER A 484 -47.03 22.31 20.98
CA SER A 484 -48.28 22.28 21.77
C SER A 484 -48.04 21.50 23.07
N GLU A 485 -47.51 22.18 24.06
CA GLU A 485 -47.73 21.94 25.48
C GLU A 485 -46.78 22.81 26.31
N THR A 486 -47.12 24.08 26.47
CA THR A 486 -46.73 24.85 27.66
C THR A 486 -47.62 26.09 27.75
N GLN A 487 -48.81 25.92 28.20
CA GLN A 487 -49.56 26.96 28.95
C GLN A 487 -50.24 26.29 30.09
N THR A 488 -49.87 26.67 31.26
CA THR A 488 -50.57 26.77 32.56
C THR A 488 -49.66 26.24 33.67
N GLU A 489 -49.05 27.14 34.39
CA GLU A 489 -49.32 27.41 35.79
C GLU A 489 -48.32 28.46 36.33
N THR A 490 -48.92 29.59 36.69
CA THR A 490 -48.32 30.71 37.37
C THR A 490 -48.52 30.52 38.88
N GLN A 491 -47.62 31.16 39.68
CA GLN A 491 -47.65 31.48 41.11
C GLN A 491 -46.77 30.58 41.97
N SER A 492 -45.90 31.02 42.82
CA SER A 492 -45.71 32.30 43.51
C SER A 492 -44.46 32.21 44.42
N VAL A 493 -43.83 33.41 44.64
CA VAL A 493 -43.25 33.85 45.91
C VAL A 493 -41.93 33.19 46.35
N SER A 494 -40.88 33.82 46.65
CA SER A 494 -40.37 35.10 47.13
C SER A 494 -38.93 34.90 47.64
N GLU A 495 -38.13 35.93 47.39
CA GLU A 495 -37.08 36.50 48.27
C GLU A 495 -36.12 35.58 49.04
N THR A 496 -34.83 35.79 48.95
CA THR A 496 -34.04 36.72 49.74
C THR A 496 -32.52 36.59 49.44
N GLN A 497 -31.94 37.72 49.13
CA GLN A 497 -30.60 38.26 49.53
C GLN A 497 -29.42 37.28 49.73
N SER A 498 -28.17 37.57 49.45
CA SER A 498 -27.38 38.78 49.18
C SER A 498 -25.89 38.38 49.17
N VAL A 499 -25.12 39.08 48.35
CA VAL A 499 -23.76 39.61 48.65
C VAL A 499 -22.63 38.63 49.01
N THR A 500 -21.57 38.55 48.24
CA THR A 500 -20.34 39.35 48.39
C THR A 500 -19.27 38.98 47.36
N GLN A 501 -18.65 39.97 46.83
CA GLN A 501 -17.43 40.06 46.05
C GLN A 501 -16.23 39.30 46.66
N THR A 502 -15.32 38.80 45.86
CA THR A 502 -13.95 39.31 45.88
C THR A 502 -13.16 38.89 44.65
N GLN A 503 -12.56 39.87 44.02
CA GLN A 503 -11.52 39.84 42.99
C GLN A 503 -10.24 39.17 43.52
N LYS A 504 -9.51 38.50 42.64
CA LYS A 504 -8.08 38.75 42.45
C LYS A 504 -7.58 38.13 41.17
N GLY A 505 -7.09 38.97 40.31
CA GLY A 505 -6.33 38.66 39.15
C GLY A 505 -4.87 38.30 39.44
N SER A 506 -4.25 37.68 38.52
CA SER A 506 -2.84 37.88 38.25
C SER A 506 -2.54 37.49 36.81
N GLN A 507 -2.20 38.51 36.06
CA GLN A 507 -1.46 38.44 34.79
C GLN A 507 -0.05 37.94 35.08
N ILE A 508 0.51 37.14 34.21
CA ILE A 508 1.95 37.07 34.02
C ILE A 508 2.22 37.08 32.51
N GLN A 509 3.03 38.01 32.16
CA GLN A 509 3.54 38.50 30.88
C GLN A 509 4.47 37.51 30.16
N SER A 510 4.49 37.67 28.87
CA SER A 510 5.59 37.28 27.97
C SER A 510 6.86 38.12 28.24
N PRO A 511 8.05 37.63 27.88
CA PRO A 511 9.14 38.56 27.55
C PRO A 511 9.54 38.47 26.07
N SER A 512 9.67 39.69 25.58
CA SER A 512 10.23 40.11 24.31
C SER A 512 11.74 39.98 24.23
N GLN A 513 12.20 39.78 23.00
CA GLN A 513 13.39 40.29 22.32
C GLN A 513 14.55 40.87 23.17
N MET A 514 15.74 40.46 22.84
CA MET A 514 16.92 41.33 22.93
C MET A 514 17.85 41.10 21.74
N GLU A 515 18.11 42.20 21.07
CA GLU A 515 19.05 42.45 19.96
C GLU A 515 20.52 42.59 20.41
N THR A 516 21.40 42.43 19.42
CA THR A 516 22.62 43.20 19.13
C THR A 516 23.96 42.83 19.72
N GLY A 517 24.92 42.82 18.81
CA GLY A 517 26.35 43.04 19.03
C GLY A 517 27.24 42.40 17.97
N THR A 518 27.38 42.99 16.75
CA THR A 518 28.56 43.67 16.15
C THR A 518 29.93 43.23 16.73
N ALA A 519 30.99 42.94 16.02
CA ALA A 519 31.54 43.41 14.78
C ALA A 519 32.92 42.79 14.52
N ARG A 520 33.36 42.93 13.26
CA ARG A 520 34.74 43.13 12.74
C ARG A 520 35.61 41.92 12.45
N ASP A 521 35.84 41.75 11.18
CA ASP A 521 36.92 42.24 10.27
C ASP A 521 38.22 41.50 10.39
N ASN A 522 38.63 40.97 9.28
CA ASN A 522 39.87 41.18 8.50
C ASN A 522 40.07 39.98 7.59
N ASP A 523 39.98 40.14 6.32
CA ASP A 523 40.87 40.71 5.31
C ASP A 523 42.02 39.82 4.94
N ALA A 524 42.12 39.58 3.70
CA ALA A 524 43.29 39.61 2.83
C ALA A 524 43.46 38.43 1.84
N THR A 525 43.13 38.78 0.61
CA THR A 525 44.00 38.75 -0.59
C THR A 525 44.40 37.36 -1.15
N ALA A 526 43.97 37.15 -2.34
CA ALA A 526 44.52 37.47 -3.66
C ALA A 526 45.29 36.36 -4.33
N GLY A 527 45.05 36.17 -5.58
CA GLY A 527 46.00 35.77 -6.56
C GLY A 527 45.55 34.68 -7.51
N THR A 528 44.96 35.08 -8.59
CA THR A 528 45.40 35.10 -10.00
C THR A 528 45.53 33.77 -10.74
N LYS A 529 44.70 33.67 -11.78
CA LYS A 529 45.00 33.52 -13.23
C LYS A 529 45.95 32.40 -13.64
N GLN A 530 45.63 31.56 -14.58
CA GLN A 530 45.48 31.69 -16.04
C GLN A 530 45.38 30.26 -16.59
N ASP A 531 44.45 29.99 -17.46
CA ASP A 531 44.50 30.00 -18.93
C ASP A 531 45.27 28.85 -19.58
N SER A 532 44.61 28.15 -20.44
CA SER A 532 44.87 27.92 -21.86
C SER A 532 44.45 26.51 -22.32
N THR A 533 43.48 26.48 -23.17
CA THR A 533 43.50 26.15 -24.60
C THR A 533 43.73 24.69 -24.99
N ALA A 534 42.70 24.16 -25.62
CA ALA A 534 42.59 23.88 -27.04
C ALA A 534 42.93 22.47 -27.53
N GLY A 535 42.06 22.02 -28.40
CA GLY A 535 42.30 21.04 -29.47
C GLY A 535 41.70 19.67 -29.18
N GLY A 536 40.76 19.14 -29.86
CA GLY A 536 40.46 19.19 -31.27
C GLY A 536 40.36 17.78 -31.81
N SER A 537 39.36 17.56 -32.60
CA SER A 537 39.19 16.55 -33.65
C SER A 537 38.54 15.21 -33.25
N GLU A 538 37.29 14.99 -33.67
CA GLU A 538 36.85 14.29 -34.92
C GLU A 538 37.34 12.86 -35.11
N SER A 539 36.41 11.94 -35.19
CA SER A 539 35.95 11.15 -36.35
C SER A 539 35.18 9.94 -35.86
N ARG A 540 33.92 9.82 -36.23
CA ARG A 540 33.30 9.09 -37.33
C ARG A 540 33.65 7.62 -37.50
N ALA A 541 32.55 6.91 -37.56
CA ALA A 541 32.13 5.80 -38.45
C ALA A 541 32.10 4.43 -37.77
N ASP A 542 30.97 3.87 -37.70
CA ASP A 542 30.17 2.97 -38.60
C ASP A 542 30.36 1.48 -38.30
N THR A 543 29.19 0.85 -38.25
CA THR A 543 28.84 -0.54 -38.64
C THR A 543 29.40 -1.68 -37.77
N ASP A 544 28.57 -2.46 -37.10
CA ASP A 544 27.61 -3.49 -37.50
C ASP A 544 26.59 -3.78 -36.39
#